data_55af6046112633ffe55e79f6473ecc18
#
_entry.id   55af6046112633ffe55e79f6473ecc18
#
_cell.length_a   1.000
_cell.length_b   1.000
_cell.length_c   1.000
_cell.angle_alpha   90.00
_cell.angle_beta   90.00
_cell.angle_gamma   90.00
#
_symmetry.space_group_name_H-M   'P 1'
#
loop_
_entity.id
_entity.type
_entity.pdbx_description
1 polymer ?
#
loop_
_entity_poly.entity_id
_entity_poly.type
_entity_poly.pdbx_seq_one_letter_code
_entity_poly.pdbx_strand_id
1 'polypeptide(L)'
;MDRYPITGRSLEWFFDIDGDLFERQYKRHLSGYRQWKDTPEGLHAGQWRVFPQNIGPHLSIDETSLSRGELYTIVTNKEAHGRKHSIVAIVLGTDSDVVLRALRQIKSELRNKVKEITLDLSESMHRICRLAFPKASRVIDRFHLQRLALDAVQEIRIKHRWDAINADTDGRESAKIEGRKYVAERLENGDTLKELLARGRYALFKSPEKWTVSQRQRAGMLFRLYPDLKEAYRLSQNLRTIFNRRSTKDCARLNLARWYNSVAQAGFKSFNTIAATFYEHADEI
;
A
#
# COMPACT_ATOMS: atom_id res chain seq x y z
N MET A 1 -5.24 14.19 -26.72
CA MET A 1 -4.48 13.07 -26.14
C MET A 1 -2.97 13.29 -26.22
N ASP A 2 -2.40 13.75 -27.31
CA ASP A 2 -0.92 13.92 -27.42
C ASP A 2 -0.32 14.94 -26.45
N ARG A 3 -1.04 15.99 -26.12
CA ARG A 3 -0.54 17.07 -25.24
C ARG A 3 -0.94 16.90 -23.77
N TYR A 4 -2.06 16.23 -23.53
CA TYR A 4 -2.61 16.07 -22.19
C TYR A 4 -3.09 14.62 -22.00
N PRO A 5 -2.80 13.99 -20.85
CA PRO A 5 -3.28 12.66 -20.52
C PRO A 5 -4.79 12.72 -20.25
N ILE A 6 -5.57 12.49 -21.29
CA ILE A 6 -7.03 12.36 -21.20
C ILE A 6 -7.42 10.96 -21.69
N THR A 7 -8.28 10.29 -20.97
CA THR A 7 -8.78 8.96 -21.32
C THR A 7 -9.95 9.07 -22.30
N GLY A 8 -10.16 8.03 -23.12
CA GLY A 8 -11.35 7.93 -23.97
C GLY A 8 -12.65 8.03 -23.17
N ARG A 9 -12.68 7.43 -21.96
CA ARG A 9 -13.82 7.52 -21.06
C ARG A 9 -14.13 8.95 -20.61
N SER A 10 -13.12 9.78 -20.41
CA SER A 10 -13.35 11.21 -20.14
C SER A 10 -13.94 11.94 -21.34
N LEU A 11 -13.52 11.57 -22.56
CA LEU A 11 -14.08 12.14 -23.79
C LEU A 11 -15.51 11.66 -24.05
N GLU A 12 -15.82 10.41 -23.72
CA GLU A 12 -17.17 9.85 -23.75
C GLU A 12 -18.14 10.73 -22.96
N TRP A 13 -17.78 11.08 -21.74
CA TRP A 13 -18.60 11.93 -20.88
C TRP A 13 -18.86 13.34 -21.45
N PHE A 14 -17.85 13.94 -22.10
CA PHE A 14 -17.98 15.30 -22.61
C PHE A 14 -18.57 15.40 -24.02
N PHE A 15 -18.38 14.37 -24.85
CA PHE A 15 -18.67 14.43 -26.28
C PHE A 15 -19.67 13.36 -26.76
N ASP A 16 -20.23 12.57 -25.84
CA ASP A 16 -21.19 11.49 -26.13
C ASP A 16 -20.68 10.53 -27.23
N ILE A 17 -19.44 10.10 -27.14
CA ILE A 17 -18.79 9.17 -28.06
C ILE A 17 -18.44 7.87 -27.32
N ASP A 18 -18.35 6.74 -28.03
CA ASP A 18 -17.79 5.50 -27.47
C ASP A 18 -16.29 5.70 -27.19
N GLY A 19 -15.94 5.84 -25.90
CA GLY A 19 -14.58 6.10 -25.44
C GLY A 19 -13.61 4.98 -25.76
N ASP A 20 -14.03 3.71 -25.67
CA ASP A 20 -13.21 2.54 -25.97
C ASP A 20 -12.96 2.40 -27.46
N LEU A 21 -13.97 2.68 -28.28
CA LEU A 21 -13.83 2.72 -29.74
C LEU A 21 -12.89 3.84 -30.15
N PHE A 22 -13.06 5.02 -29.56
CA PHE A 22 -12.20 6.18 -29.82
C PHE A 22 -10.74 5.89 -29.48
N GLU A 23 -10.44 5.30 -28.30
CA GLU A 23 -9.07 4.93 -27.93
C GLU A 23 -8.45 3.94 -28.91
N ARG A 24 -9.21 2.94 -29.35
CA ARG A 24 -8.75 1.96 -30.35
C ARG A 24 -8.44 2.62 -31.69
N GLN A 25 -9.30 3.53 -32.18
CA GLN A 25 -9.10 4.25 -33.42
C GLN A 25 -7.93 5.23 -33.31
N TYR A 26 -7.85 5.97 -32.19
CA TYR A 26 -6.73 6.86 -31.93
C TYR A 26 -5.39 6.11 -31.97
N LYS A 27 -5.29 5.00 -31.24
CA LYS A 27 -4.09 4.14 -31.23
C LYS A 27 -3.73 3.62 -32.62
N ARG A 28 -4.73 3.25 -33.44
CA ARG A 28 -4.52 2.66 -34.77
C ARG A 28 -4.14 3.67 -35.83
N HIS A 29 -4.69 4.88 -35.80
CA HIS A 29 -4.68 5.78 -36.93
C HIS A 29 -4.08 7.15 -36.65
N LEU A 30 -4.13 7.65 -35.40
CA LEU A 30 -3.76 9.03 -35.10
C LEU A 30 -2.50 9.16 -34.22
N SER A 31 -2.17 8.14 -33.41
CA SER A 31 -1.09 8.23 -32.42
C SER A 31 0.31 7.93 -32.94
N GLY A 32 0.48 7.50 -34.18
CA GLY A 32 1.76 6.98 -34.69
C GLY A 32 2.24 5.68 -34.00
N TYR A 33 1.39 5.04 -33.18
CA TYR A 33 1.75 3.86 -32.39
C TYR A 33 2.22 2.68 -33.23
N ARG A 34 1.66 2.49 -34.43
CA ARG A 34 2.06 1.40 -35.32
C ARG A 34 3.50 1.53 -35.79
N GLN A 35 3.88 2.73 -36.25
CA GLN A 35 5.25 3.01 -36.68
C GLN A 35 6.24 2.91 -35.53
N TRP A 36 5.85 3.44 -34.35
CA TRP A 36 6.67 3.37 -33.17
C TRP A 36 6.86 1.92 -32.65
N LYS A 37 5.83 1.09 -32.74
CA LYS A 37 5.89 -0.32 -32.26
C LYS A 37 7.00 -1.11 -32.94
N ASP A 38 7.30 -0.81 -34.20
CA ASP A 38 8.29 -1.51 -35.01
C ASP A 38 9.72 -0.89 -34.87
N THR A 39 9.87 0.16 -34.05
CA THR A 39 11.19 0.69 -33.71
C THR A 39 11.89 -0.18 -32.65
N PRO A 40 13.24 -0.07 -32.53
CA PRO A 40 13.97 -0.79 -31.47
C PRO A 40 13.40 -0.52 -30.07
N GLU A 41 12.97 0.72 -29.78
CA GLU A 41 12.34 1.04 -28.50
C GLU A 41 10.92 0.43 -28.35
N GLY A 42 10.21 0.26 -29.46
CA GLY A 42 8.86 -0.32 -29.48
C GLY A 42 8.86 -1.84 -29.30
N LEU A 43 9.88 -2.53 -29.81
CA LEU A 43 9.96 -4.00 -29.79
C LEU A 43 9.95 -4.59 -28.38
N HIS A 44 10.61 -3.95 -27.42
CA HIS A 44 10.66 -4.43 -26.02
C HIS A 44 9.68 -3.70 -25.09
N ALA A 45 8.92 -2.71 -25.61
CA ALA A 45 8.07 -1.86 -24.79
C ALA A 45 6.91 -2.58 -24.09
N GLY A 46 6.52 -3.78 -24.58
CA GLY A 46 5.58 -4.65 -23.91
C GLY A 46 6.15 -5.32 -22.64
N GLN A 47 7.46 -5.39 -22.52
CA GLN A 47 8.14 -6.02 -21.39
C GLN A 47 8.78 -4.99 -20.45
N TRP A 48 9.44 -3.99 -21.00
CA TRP A 48 10.09 -2.94 -20.21
C TRP A 48 10.32 -1.65 -21.02
N ARG A 49 10.37 -0.53 -20.30
CA ARG A 49 10.86 0.75 -20.80
C ARG A 49 11.71 1.44 -19.76
N VAL A 50 12.79 2.06 -20.18
CA VAL A 50 13.67 2.91 -19.35
C VAL A 50 13.78 4.29 -19.94
N PHE A 51 13.90 5.29 -19.07
CA PHE A 51 14.01 6.70 -19.37
C PHE A 51 15.22 7.28 -18.63
N PRO A 52 16.46 7.04 -19.13
CA PRO A 52 17.70 7.43 -18.44
C PRO A 52 17.78 8.93 -18.13
N GLN A 53 17.15 9.76 -18.96
CA GLN A 53 17.10 11.22 -18.79
C GLN A 53 16.29 11.68 -17.56
N ASN A 54 15.44 10.81 -17.03
CA ASN A 54 14.59 11.12 -15.88
C ASN A 54 15.23 10.75 -14.54
N ILE A 55 16.41 10.11 -14.56
CA ILE A 55 17.08 9.68 -13.32
C ILE A 55 17.50 10.90 -12.48
N GLY A 56 17.22 10.85 -11.21
CA GLY A 56 17.57 11.87 -10.22
C GLY A 56 18.32 11.27 -9.05
N PRO A 57 18.75 12.08 -8.09
CA PRO A 57 19.46 11.61 -6.89
C PRO A 57 18.58 10.84 -5.91
N HIS A 58 17.26 11.04 -5.94
CA HIS A 58 16.32 10.39 -5.04
C HIS A 58 15.26 9.64 -5.85
N LEU A 59 15.27 8.31 -5.76
CA LEU A 59 14.35 7.44 -6.47
C LEU A 59 13.38 6.74 -5.51
N SER A 60 12.32 6.18 -6.06
CA SER A 60 11.47 5.19 -5.42
C SER A 60 11.26 4.03 -6.37
N ILE A 61 11.24 2.80 -5.85
CA ILE A 61 10.87 1.58 -6.56
C ILE A 61 9.69 0.94 -5.86
N ASP A 62 8.69 0.55 -6.63
CA ASP A 62 7.46 -0.06 -6.10
C ASP A 62 6.83 -0.99 -7.14
N GLU A 63 6.00 -1.93 -6.67
CA GLU A 63 5.19 -2.79 -7.50
C GLU A 63 3.77 -2.24 -7.62
N THR A 64 3.25 -2.24 -8.83
CA THR A 64 1.87 -1.81 -9.06
C THR A 64 1.15 -2.72 -10.04
N SER A 65 -0.12 -2.97 -9.78
CA SER A 65 -1.01 -3.60 -10.72
C SER A 65 -1.65 -2.53 -11.59
N LEU A 66 -1.44 -2.60 -12.88
CA LEU A 66 -2.12 -1.77 -13.87
C LEU A 66 -3.41 -2.44 -14.34
N SER A 67 -3.69 -2.41 -15.64
CA SER A 67 -4.89 -3.04 -16.20
C SER A 67 -4.77 -4.58 -16.23
N ARG A 68 -5.90 -5.28 -16.07
CA ARG A 68 -6.03 -6.73 -16.22
C ARG A 68 -5.23 -7.59 -15.23
N GLY A 69 -4.80 -7.02 -14.08
CA GLY A 69 -4.06 -7.75 -13.06
C GLY A 69 -2.59 -7.98 -13.35
N GLU A 70 -2.06 -7.40 -14.42
CA GLU A 70 -0.62 -7.42 -14.71
C GLU A 70 0.13 -6.60 -13.67
N LEU A 71 1.18 -7.19 -13.08
CA LEU A 71 2.08 -6.52 -12.14
C LEU A 71 3.25 -5.89 -12.89
N TYR A 72 3.62 -4.71 -12.46
CA TYR A 72 4.78 -3.97 -12.96
C TYR A 72 5.65 -3.48 -11.83
N THR A 73 6.97 -3.57 -12.01
CA THR A 73 7.94 -2.85 -11.18
C THR A 73 8.18 -1.48 -11.80
N ILE A 74 7.96 -0.42 -11.03
CA ILE A 74 8.12 0.96 -11.48
C ILE A 74 9.19 1.65 -10.65
N VAL A 75 10.14 2.30 -11.35
CA VAL A 75 11.14 3.18 -10.72
C VAL A 75 10.80 4.62 -11.06
N THR A 76 10.67 5.46 -10.04
CA THR A 76 10.31 6.87 -10.19
C THR A 76 11.35 7.80 -9.58
N ASN A 77 11.47 9.00 -10.17
CA ASN A 77 12.21 10.12 -9.61
C ASN A 77 11.33 10.92 -8.66
N LYS A 78 11.67 10.92 -7.37
CA LYS A 78 10.92 11.61 -6.32
C LYS A 78 10.91 13.13 -6.50
N GLU A 79 11.97 13.71 -7.07
CA GLU A 79 12.07 15.16 -7.30
C GLU A 79 11.08 15.68 -8.35
N ALA A 80 10.61 14.81 -9.25
CA ALA A 80 9.60 15.17 -10.22
C ALA A 80 8.18 15.27 -9.63
N HIS A 81 7.96 14.82 -8.37
CA HIS A 81 6.68 14.91 -7.64
C HIS A 81 5.47 14.40 -8.43
N GLY A 82 5.62 13.29 -9.15
CA GLY A 82 4.54 12.69 -9.97
C GLY A 82 4.22 13.46 -11.26
N ARG A 83 4.99 14.47 -11.61
CA ARG A 83 4.83 15.25 -12.85
C ARG A 83 5.51 14.57 -14.04
N LYS A 84 5.50 15.24 -15.19
CA LYS A 84 6.26 14.82 -16.37
C LYS A 84 7.72 14.52 -15.98
N HIS A 85 8.29 13.48 -16.55
CA HIS A 85 9.65 12.97 -16.25
C HIS A 85 9.80 12.28 -14.87
N SER A 86 8.72 11.91 -14.19
CA SER A 86 8.81 11.12 -12.96
C SER A 86 9.28 9.68 -13.18
N ILE A 87 8.86 9.05 -14.29
CA ILE A 87 9.13 7.63 -14.52
C ILE A 87 10.55 7.46 -15.06
N VAL A 88 11.35 6.64 -14.36
CA VAL A 88 12.71 6.24 -14.75
C VAL A 88 12.70 4.88 -15.45
N ALA A 89 11.88 3.94 -14.95
CA ALA A 89 11.71 2.63 -15.56
C ALA A 89 10.31 2.07 -15.28
N ILE A 90 9.78 1.31 -16.23
CA ILE A 90 8.61 0.43 -16.06
C ILE A 90 9.00 -0.92 -16.60
N VAL A 91 8.83 -1.98 -15.81
CA VAL A 91 9.18 -3.36 -16.15
C VAL A 91 8.00 -4.26 -15.83
N LEU A 92 7.57 -5.07 -16.79
CA LEU A 92 6.52 -6.08 -16.58
C LEU A 92 7.04 -7.18 -15.64
N GLY A 93 6.28 -7.48 -14.61
CA GLY A 93 6.61 -8.45 -13.58
C GLY A 93 7.44 -7.89 -12.45
N THR A 94 7.77 -8.78 -11.51
CA THR A 94 8.48 -8.49 -10.26
C THR A 94 9.76 -9.33 -10.10
N ASP A 95 10.09 -10.12 -11.12
CA ASP A 95 11.31 -10.91 -11.14
C ASP A 95 12.55 -10.03 -11.12
N SER A 96 13.38 -10.20 -10.09
CA SER A 96 14.52 -9.35 -9.84
C SER A 96 15.57 -9.38 -10.97
N ASP A 97 15.73 -10.50 -11.67
CA ASP A 97 16.71 -10.59 -12.77
C ASP A 97 16.21 -9.91 -14.03
N VAL A 98 14.90 -9.97 -14.29
CA VAL A 98 14.26 -9.23 -15.38
C VAL A 98 14.38 -7.72 -15.14
N VAL A 99 14.05 -7.26 -13.93
CA VAL A 99 14.13 -5.84 -13.55
C VAL A 99 15.57 -5.36 -13.63
N LEU A 100 16.54 -6.14 -13.12
CA LEU A 100 17.96 -5.81 -13.20
C LEU A 100 18.47 -5.69 -14.63
N ARG A 101 18.05 -6.58 -15.54
CA ARG A 101 18.43 -6.48 -16.96
C ARG A 101 17.92 -5.19 -17.59
N ALA A 102 16.68 -4.80 -17.29
CA ALA A 102 16.11 -3.55 -17.78
C ALA A 102 16.86 -2.33 -17.21
N LEU A 103 17.10 -2.28 -15.90
CA LEU A 103 17.80 -1.18 -15.25
C LEU A 103 19.27 -1.05 -15.68
N ARG A 104 19.92 -2.15 -16.06
CA ARG A 104 21.30 -2.14 -16.59
C ARG A 104 21.42 -1.50 -17.98
N GLN A 105 20.32 -1.27 -18.70
CA GLN A 105 20.30 -0.43 -19.92
C GLN A 105 20.60 1.04 -19.60
N ILE A 106 20.41 1.47 -18.36
CA ILE A 106 20.84 2.79 -17.90
C ILE A 106 22.35 2.72 -17.59
N LYS A 107 23.13 3.64 -18.15
CA LYS A 107 24.58 3.70 -17.95
C LYS A 107 24.94 3.74 -16.47
N SER A 108 26.01 3.05 -16.08
CA SER A 108 26.49 2.97 -14.70
C SER A 108 26.78 4.33 -14.08
N GLU A 109 27.30 5.30 -14.88
CA GLU A 109 27.59 6.66 -14.44
C GLU A 109 26.32 7.38 -13.93
N LEU A 110 25.17 7.14 -14.57
CA LEU A 110 23.88 7.71 -14.17
C LEU A 110 23.35 7.00 -12.92
N ARG A 111 23.39 5.65 -12.91
CA ARG A 111 22.96 4.86 -11.75
C ARG A 111 23.76 5.17 -10.48
N ASN A 112 25.06 5.44 -10.62
CA ASN A 112 25.95 5.81 -9.53
C ASN A 112 25.75 7.24 -8.99
N LYS A 113 24.92 8.07 -9.65
CA LYS A 113 24.53 9.40 -9.15
C LYS A 113 23.34 9.34 -8.18
N VAL A 114 22.64 8.21 -8.13
CA VAL A 114 21.53 8.00 -7.19
C VAL A 114 22.10 7.96 -5.77
N LYS A 115 21.58 8.81 -4.91
CA LYS A 115 21.98 8.94 -3.50
C LYS A 115 21.09 8.16 -2.57
N GLU A 116 19.81 8.11 -2.87
CA GLU A 116 18.79 7.46 -2.06
C GLU A 116 17.76 6.74 -2.95
N ILE A 117 17.33 5.57 -2.53
CA ILE A 117 16.22 4.85 -3.14
C ILE A 117 15.26 4.34 -2.07
N THR A 118 14.02 4.76 -2.18
CA THR A 118 12.94 4.29 -1.32
C THR A 118 12.34 3.01 -1.90
N LEU A 119 12.13 2.00 -1.06
CA LEU A 119 11.64 0.67 -1.43
C LEU A 119 10.72 0.10 -0.33
N ASP A 120 10.03 -1.00 -0.65
CA ASP A 120 9.32 -1.79 0.34
C ASP A 120 10.27 -2.75 1.09
N LEU A 121 9.71 -3.61 1.96
CA LEU A 121 10.45 -4.59 2.74
C LEU A 121 10.77 -5.89 1.98
N SER A 122 10.48 -6.00 0.68
CA SER A 122 10.70 -7.25 -0.04
C SER A 122 12.18 -7.47 -0.37
N GLU A 123 12.66 -8.69 -0.16
CA GLU A 123 14.06 -9.07 -0.46
C GLU A 123 14.39 -8.89 -1.94
N SER A 124 13.41 -9.09 -2.84
CA SER A 124 13.57 -8.85 -4.27
C SER A 124 13.91 -7.39 -4.56
N MET A 125 13.21 -6.44 -3.92
CA MET A 125 13.47 -5.00 -4.07
C MET A 125 14.83 -4.61 -3.48
N HIS A 126 15.18 -5.16 -2.31
CA HIS A 126 16.51 -4.96 -1.73
C HIS A 126 17.63 -5.45 -2.66
N ARG A 127 17.48 -6.63 -3.25
CA ARG A 127 18.41 -7.19 -4.23
C ARG A 127 18.54 -6.30 -5.47
N ILE A 128 17.41 -5.86 -6.03
CA ILE A 128 17.39 -4.95 -7.19
C ILE A 128 18.12 -3.66 -6.86
N CYS A 129 17.79 -3.00 -5.76
CA CYS A 129 18.38 -1.71 -5.37
C CYS A 129 19.89 -1.83 -5.13
N ARG A 130 20.31 -2.87 -4.41
CA ARG A 130 21.73 -3.12 -4.14
C ARG A 130 22.57 -3.29 -5.41
N LEU A 131 22.04 -4.02 -6.40
CA LEU A 131 22.77 -4.34 -7.63
C LEU A 131 22.63 -3.29 -8.72
N ALA A 132 21.48 -2.61 -8.81
CA ALA A 132 21.28 -1.56 -9.81
C ALA A 132 21.84 -0.21 -9.39
N PHE A 133 21.79 0.14 -8.09
CA PHE A 133 22.16 1.43 -7.54
C PHE A 133 23.12 1.27 -6.34
N PRO A 134 24.34 0.75 -6.56
CA PRO A 134 25.23 0.31 -5.48
C PRO A 134 25.73 1.45 -4.58
N LYS A 135 25.63 2.71 -5.01
CA LYS A 135 26.01 3.89 -4.22
C LYS A 135 24.85 4.55 -3.48
N ALA A 136 23.62 4.09 -3.71
CA ALA A 136 22.43 4.65 -3.09
C ALA A 136 22.20 4.08 -1.68
N SER A 137 21.89 4.96 -0.74
CA SER A 137 21.30 4.55 0.53
C SER A 137 19.88 4.01 0.29
N ARG A 138 19.55 2.87 0.86
CA ARG A 138 18.22 2.31 0.82
C ARG A 138 17.40 2.86 1.99
N VAL A 139 16.17 3.23 1.75
CA VAL A 139 15.24 3.76 2.75
C VAL A 139 13.91 3.04 2.60
N ILE A 140 13.43 2.44 3.67
CA ILE A 140 12.14 1.73 3.65
C ILE A 140 10.99 2.73 3.55
N ASP A 141 10.00 2.42 2.70
CA ASP A 141 8.81 3.24 2.60
C ASP A 141 7.93 3.09 3.85
N ARG A 142 7.79 4.20 4.59
CA ARG A 142 6.96 4.28 5.79
C ARG A 142 5.50 3.87 5.56
N PHE A 143 4.99 4.00 4.33
CA PHE A 143 3.62 3.60 4.00
C PHE A 143 3.46 2.08 4.15
N HIS A 144 4.42 1.30 3.66
CA HIS A 144 4.40 -0.16 3.81
C HIS A 144 4.53 -0.57 5.28
N LEU A 145 5.40 0.09 6.04
CA LEU A 145 5.53 -0.13 7.49
C LEU A 145 4.21 0.14 8.23
N GLN A 146 3.56 1.26 7.94
CA GLN A 146 2.29 1.61 8.55
C GLN A 146 1.17 0.65 8.15
N ARG A 147 1.17 0.17 6.91
CA ARG A 147 0.20 -0.79 6.40
C ARG A 147 0.28 -2.11 7.18
N LEU A 148 1.48 -2.64 7.43
CA LEU A 148 1.66 -3.85 8.25
C LEU A 148 1.00 -3.71 9.62
N ALA A 149 1.22 -2.59 10.31
CA ALA A 149 0.60 -2.35 11.62
C ALA A 149 -0.93 -2.24 11.54
N LEU A 150 -1.47 -1.65 10.47
CA LEU A 150 -2.91 -1.59 10.27
C LEU A 150 -3.50 -2.96 9.93
N ASP A 151 -2.80 -3.77 9.15
CA ASP A 151 -3.23 -5.13 8.81
C ASP A 151 -3.23 -6.03 10.08
N ALA A 152 -2.26 -5.86 11.00
CA ALA A 152 -2.27 -6.52 12.30
C ALA A 152 -3.49 -6.14 13.16
N VAL A 153 -3.91 -4.87 13.14
CA VAL A 153 -5.17 -4.45 13.80
C VAL A 153 -6.38 -5.12 13.15
N GLN A 154 -6.38 -5.25 11.82
CA GLN A 154 -7.48 -5.91 11.11
C GLN A 154 -7.54 -7.42 11.39
N GLU A 155 -6.42 -8.08 11.57
CA GLU A 155 -6.35 -9.49 11.95
C GLU A 155 -7.09 -9.72 13.29
N ILE A 156 -6.81 -8.92 14.32
CA ILE A 156 -7.48 -9.00 15.62
C ILE A 156 -8.99 -8.73 15.48
N ARG A 157 -9.36 -7.67 14.74
CA ARG A 157 -10.77 -7.36 14.45
C ARG A 157 -11.48 -8.51 13.74
N ILE A 158 -10.83 -9.13 12.75
CA ILE A 158 -11.40 -10.24 11.99
C ILE A 158 -11.64 -11.45 12.89
N LYS A 159 -10.71 -11.77 13.80
CA LYS A 159 -10.89 -12.83 14.78
C LYS A 159 -12.16 -12.61 15.61
N HIS A 160 -12.30 -11.45 16.25
CA HIS A 160 -13.53 -11.11 17.00
C HIS A 160 -14.78 -11.13 16.14
N ARG A 161 -14.68 -10.75 14.86
CA ARG A 161 -15.83 -10.81 13.95
C ARG A 161 -16.26 -12.26 13.67
N TRP A 162 -15.32 -13.19 13.53
CA TRP A 162 -15.66 -14.61 13.38
C TRP A 162 -16.31 -15.17 14.66
N ASP A 163 -15.80 -14.81 15.83
CA ASP A 163 -16.40 -15.19 17.11
C ASP A 163 -17.87 -14.69 17.21
N ALA A 164 -18.12 -13.44 16.81
CA ALA A 164 -19.46 -12.87 16.78
C ALA A 164 -20.39 -13.52 15.74
N ILE A 165 -19.85 -13.95 14.60
CA ILE A 165 -20.63 -14.68 13.56
C ILE A 165 -21.00 -16.07 14.08
N ASN A 166 -20.05 -16.77 14.69
CA ASN A 166 -20.29 -18.10 15.26
C ASN A 166 -21.35 -18.04 16.35
N ALA A 167 -21.23 -17.10 17.29
CA ALA A 167 -22.24 -16.89 18.34
C ALA A 167 -23.64 -16.57 17.79
N ASP A 168 -23.73 -15.78 16.71
CA ASP A 168 -25.02 -15.51 16.02
C ASP A 168 -25.60 -16.77 15.36
N THR A 169 -24.73 -17.64 14.81
CA THR A 169 -25.14 -18.89 14.18
C THR A 169 -25.62 -19.88 15.23
N ASP A 170 -24.87 -20.08 16.31
CA ASP A 170 -25.22 -20.98 17.43
C ASP A 170 -26.54 -20.52 18.07
N GLY A 171 -26.73 -19.22 18.25
CA GLY A 171 -27.98 -18.65 18.77
C GLY A 171 -29.21 -18.91 17.87
N ARG A 172 -29.00 -18.91 16.54
CA ARG A 172 -30.05 -19.27 15.57
C ARG A 172 -30.42 -20.74 15.64
N GLU A 173 -29.42 -21.61 15.73
CA GLU A 173 -29.66 -23.06 15.84
C GLU A 173 -30.33 -23.42 17.12
N SER A 174 -29.92 -22.85 18.26
CA SER A 174 -30.55 -23.04 19.56
C SER A 174 -32.03 -22.58 19.54
N ALA A 175 -32.27 -21.39 18.98
CA ALA A 175 -33.64 -20.87 18.86
C ALA A 175 -34.54 -21.78 17.98
N LYS A 176 -33.98 -22.36 16.90
CA LYS A 176 -34.68 -23.31 16.03
C LYS A 176 -35.04 -24.60 16.78
N ILE A 177 -34.13 -25.14 17.58
CA ILE A 177 -34.34 -26.34 18.40
C ILE A 177 -35.48 -26.08 19.44
N GLU A 178 -35.44 -24.89 20.05
CA GLU A 178 -36.42 -24.47 21.05
C GLU A 178 -37.77 -24.01 20.45
N GLY A 179 -37.93 -23.99 19.11
CA GLY A 179 -39.13 -23.56 18.43
C GLY A 179 -39.46 -22.06 18.57
N ARG A 180 -38.47 -21.24 18.95
CA ARG A 180 -38.63 -19.78 19.12
C ARG A 180 -38.00 -19.00 17.96
N LYS A 181 -38.48 -17.77 17.75
CA LYS A 181 -37.91 -16.87 16.78
C LYS A 181 -36.60 -16.29 17.32
N TYR A 182 -35.51 -16.44 16.55
CA TYR A 182 -34.25 -15.78 16.87
C TYR A 182 -34.34 -14.27 16.62
N VAL A 183 -33.90 -13.49 17.60
CA VAL A 183 -33.74 -12.02 17.48
C VAL A 183 -32.31 -11.69 17.92
N ALA A 184 -31.49 -11.17 16.99
CA ALA A 184 -30.13 -10.74 17.30
C ALA A 184 -30.16 -9.53 18.24
N GLU A 185 -29.34 -9.59 19.29
CA GLU A 185 -29.15 -8.48 20.21
C GLU A 185 -28.56 -7.25 19.47
N ARG A 186 -29.11 -6.08 19.75
CA ARG A 186 -28.65 -4.81 19.16
C ARG A 186 -28.01 -3.94 20.23
N LEU A 187 -26.91 -3.31 19.83
CA LEU A 187 -26.18 -2.35 20.63
C LEU A 187 -26.87 -0.97 20.60
N GLU A 188 -26.41 -0.05 21.45
CA GLU A 188 -26.95 1.31 21.60
C GLU A 188 -27.10 2.08 20.25
N ASN A 189 -26.22 1.79 19.29
CA ASN A 189 -26.21 2.42 17.95
C ASN A 189 -27.06 1.65 16.91
N GLY A 190 -27.78 0.61 17.31
CA GLY A 190 -28.59 -0.23 16.46
C GLY A 190 -27.83 -1.32 15.67
N ASP A 191 -26.49 -1.36 15.71
CA ASP A 191 -25.72 -2.44 15.10
C ASP A 191 -25.81 -3.72 15.96
N THR A 192 -25.82 -4.88 15.32
CA THR A 192 -25.45 -6.12 16.00
C THR A 192 -23.94 -6.18 16.19
N LEU A 193 -23.41 -7.07 17.04
CA LEU A 193 -21.98 -7.19 17.31
C LEU A 193 -21.17 -7.47 16.03
N LYS A 194 -21.65 -8.39 15.17
CA LYS A 194 -21.01 -8.69 13.87
C LYS A 194 -21.05 -7.51 12.90
N GLU A 195 -22.12 -6.68 12.95
CA GLU A 195 -22.22 -5.47 12.13
C GLU A 195 -21.28 -4.36 12.63
N LEU A 196 -21.21 -4.17 13.96
CA LEU A 196 -20.26 -3.24 14.57
C LEU A 196 -18.80 -3.56 14.15
N LEU A 197 -18.41 -4.84 14.26
CA LEU A 197 -17.07 -5.31 13.85
C LEU A 197 -16.84 -5.17 12.34
N ALA A 198 -17.86 -5.40 11.49
CA ALA A 198 -17.74 -5.20 10.05
C ALA A 198 -17.57 -3.73 9.68
N ARG A 199 -18.42 -2.85 10.20
CA ARG A 199 -18.42 -1.41 9.91
C ARG A 199 -17.26 -0.67 10.56
N GLY A 200 -16.76 -1.18 11.69
CA GLY A 200 -15.60 -0.65 12.41
C GLY A 200 -14.29 -0.69 11.60
N ARG A 201 -14.19 -1.57 10.58
CA ARG A 201 -13.04 -1.68 9.68
C ARG A 201 -12.54 -0.31 9.20
N TYR A 202 -13.46 0.53 8.72
CA TYR A 202 -13.10 1.82 8.12
C TYR A 202 -12.58 2.86 9.12
N ALA A 203 -13.04 2.78 10.38
CA ALA A 203 -12.52 3.64 11.44
C ALA A 203 -11.10 3.26 11.82
N LEU A 204 -10.80 1.96 11.90
CA LEU A 204 -9.51 1.44 12.34
C LEU A 204 -8.36 1.68 11.35
N PHE A 205 -8.64 1.96 10.07
CA PHE A 205 -7.63 2.40 9.10
C PHE A 205 -7.27 3.89 9.20
N LYS A 206 -8.09 4.68 9.89
CA LYS A 206 -7.93 6.14 9.99
C LYS A 206 -7.38 6.52 11.36
N SER A 207 -6.75 7.68 11.43
CA SER A 207 -6.45 8.34 12.71
C SER A 207 -7.73 8.97 13.30
N PRO A 208 -7.83 9.11 14.63
CA PRO A 208 -9.06 9.54 15.33
C PRO A 208 -9.61 10.89 14.87
N GLU A 209 -8.73 11.82 14.49
CA GLU A 209 -9.09 13.16 14.00
C GLU A 209 -9.79 13.13 12.64
N LYS A 210 -9.63 12.04 11.87
CA LYS A 210 -10.27 11.84 10.56
C LYS A 210 -11.58 11.05 10.63
N TRP A 211 -12.04 10.72 11.82
CA TRP A 211 -13.29 9.97 11.99
C TRP A 211 -14.51 10.86 11.79
N THR A 212 -15.50 10.36 11.08
CA THR A 212 -16.84 10.90 11.12
C THR A 212 -17.48 10.66 12.50
N VAL A 213 -18.57 11.36 12.82
CA VAL A 213 -19.31 11.15 14.07
C VAL A 213 -19.68 9.69 14.27
N SER A 214 -20.24 9.05 13.23
CA SER A 214 -20.62 7.63 13.25
C SER A 214 -19.43 6.68 13.44
N GLN A 215 -18.26 6.99 12.83
CA GLN A 215 -17.06 6.20 13.03
C GLN A 215 -16.51 6.32 14.45
N ARG A 216 -16.59 7.52 15.05
CA ARG A 216 -16.17 7.77 16.44
C ARG A 216 -17.03 6.99 17.43
N GLN A 217 -18.36 7.01 17.26
CA GLN A 217 -19.27 6.24 18.09
C GLN A 217 -18.95 4.73 18.02
N ARG A 218 -18.82 4.16 16.80
CA ARG A 218 -18.46 2.75 16.61
C ARG A 218 -17.13 2.38 17.20
N ALA A 219 -16.10 3.21 16.98
CA ALA A 219 -14.78 2.98 17.57
C ALA A 219 -14.82 2.99 19.10
N GLY A 220 -15.56 3.93 19.71
CA GLY A 220 -15.76 3.99 21.14
C GLY A 220 -16.39 2.71 21.69
N MET A 221 -17.43 2.19 21.01
CA MET A 221 -18.08 0.92 21.40
C MET A 221 -17.14 -0.26 21.24
N LEU A 222 -16.44 -0.37 20.08
CA LEU A 222 -15.47 -1.42 19.84
C LEU A 222 -14.39 -1.47 20.93
N PHE A 223 -13.86 -0.31 21.33
CA PHE A 223 -12.79 -0.23 22.33
C PHE A 223 -13.27 -0.50 23.77
N ARG A 224 -14.58 -0.34 24.04
CA ARG A 224 -15.16 -0.80 25.31
C ARG A 224 -15.34 -2.31 25.36
N LEU A 225 -15.80 -2.89 24.24
CA LEU A 225 -16.08 -4.33 24.14
C LEU A 225 -14.82 -5.16 23.92
N TYR A 226 -13.81 -4.61 23.25
CA TYR A 226 -12.57 -5.30 22.86
C TYR A 226 -11.33 -4.49 23.27
N PRO A 227 -10.88 -4.59 24.53
CA PRO A 227 -9.71 -3.85 25.01
C PRO A 227 -8.41 -4.20 24.26
N ASP A 228 -8.27 -5.46 23.80
CA ASP A 228 -7.16 -5.91 22.98
C ASP A 228 -7.13 -5.20 21.60
N LEU A 229 -8.28 -5.03 20.97
CA LEU A 229 -8.39 -4.27 19.73
C LEU A 229 -8.04 -2.78 19.92
N LYS A 230 -8.43 -2.19 21.07
CA LYS A 230 -8.03 -0.84 21.47
C LYS A 230 -6.52 -0.72 21.57
N GLU A 231 -5.88 -1.69 22.23
CA GLU A 231 -4.42 -1.70 22.43
C GLU A 231 -3.68 -1.87 21.10
N ALA A 232 -4.11 -2.80 20.25
CA ALA A 232 -3.56 -2.97 18.91
C ALA A 232 -3.68 -1.69 18.06
N TYR A 233 -4.85 -1.05 18.12
CA TYR A 233 -5.05 0.24 17.45
C TYR A 233 -4.11 1.33 18.00
N ARG A 234 -3.93 1.41 19.33
CA ARG A 234 -2.99 2.34 19.96
C ARG A 234 -1.57 2.13 19.47
N LEU A 235 -1.10 0.88 19.36
CA LEU A 235 0.22 0.55 18.83
C LEU A 235 0.38 1.03 17.37
N SER A 236 -0.63 0.82 16.54
CA SER A 236 -0.60 1.28 15.13
C SER A 236 -0.57 2.80 15.01
N GLN A 237 -1.31 3.54 15.87
CA GLN A 237 -1.31 5.00 15.86
C GLN A 237 -0.01 5.59 16.44
N ASN A 238 0.59 4.94 17.43
CA ASN A 238 1.90 5.34 17.96
C ASN A 238 2.97 5.25 16.87
N LEU A 239 2.98 4.16 16.09
CA LEU A 239 3.88 3.98 14.97
C LEU A 239 3.68 5.08 13.91
N ARG A 240 2.41 5.38 13.56
CA ARG A 240 2.07 6.49 12.67
C ARG A 240 2.62 7.83 13.15
N THR A 241 2.54 8.08 14.44
CA THR A 241 3.05 9.32 15.05
C THR A 241 4.57 9.40 14.94
N ILE A 242 5.28 8.29 15.18
CA ILE A 242 6.75 8.23 15.04
C ILE A 242 7.15 8.59 13.61
N PHE A 243 6.54 7.99 12.59
CA PHE A 243 6.90 8.23 11.19
C PHE A 243 6.43 9.58 10.62
N ASN A 244 5.41 10.19 11.19
CA ASN A 244 4.94 11.51 10.73
C ASN A 244 5.62 12.68 11.43
N ARG A 245 6.26 12.44 12.58
CA ARG A 245 6.90 13.50 13.35
C ARG A 245 8.26 13.83 12.74
N ARG A 246 8.47 15.11 12.42
CA ARG A 246 9.81 15.61 12.09
C ARG A 246 10.67 15.59 13.36
N SER A 247 11.69 14.74 13.39
CA SER A 247 12.60 14.58 14.52
C SER A 247 14.01 14.24 14.03
N THR A 248 14.99 14.36 14.90
CA THR A 248 16.33 13.84 14.62
C THR A 248 16.33 12.31 14.56
N LYS A 249 17.31 11.72 13.89
CA LYS A 249 17.43 10.26 13.78
C LYS A 249 17.49 9.59 15.16
N ASP A 250 18.20 10.18 16.13
CA ASP A 250 18.30 9.65 17.49
C ASP A 250 16.98 9.70 18.24
N CYS A 251 16.22 10.79 18.11
CA CYS A 251 14.87 10.87 18.68
C CYS A 251 13.91 9.85 18.05
N ALA A 252 14.01 9.63 16.75
CA ALA A 252 13.19 8.62 16.06
C ALA A 252 13.53 7.21 16.55
N ARG A 253 14.83 6.87 16.68
CA ARG A 253 15.31 5.59 17.22
C ARG A 253 14.83 5.37 18.66
N LEU A 254 14.92 6.38 19.53
CA LEU A 254 14.43 6.28 20.91
C LEU A 254 12.91 6.03 20.96
N ASN A 255 12.13 6.72 20.13
CA ASN A 255 10.67 6.52 20.07
C ASN A 255 10.33 5.14 19.53
N LEU A 256 11.07 4.64 18.56
CA LEU A 256 10.91 3.30 18.03
C LEU A 256 11.26 2.24 19.08
N ALA A 257 12.33 2.42 19.86
CA ALA A 257 12.68 1.53 20.97
C ALA A 257 11.56 1.47 22.05
N ARG A 258 10.95 2.60 22.37
CA ARG A 258 9.78 2.64 23.27
C ARG A 258 8.58 1.92 22.68
N TRP A 259 8.39 2.03 21.38
CA TRP A 259 7.33 1.31 20.67
C TRP A 259 7.57 -0.21 20.72
N TYR A 260 8.81 -0.69 20.53
CA TYR A 260 9.17 -2.11 20.68
C TYR A 260 8.84 -2.65 22.07
N ASN A 261 9.15 -1.89 23.13
CA ASN A 261 8.80 -2.29 24.49
C ASN A 261 7.27 -2.39 24.67
N SER A 262 6.51 -1.46 24.08
CA SER A 262 5.04 -1.51 24.14
C SER A 262 4.47 -2.71 23.38
N VAL A 263 5.06 -3.07 22.23
CA VAL A 263 4.70 -4.27 21.45
C VAL A 263 4.98 -5.55 22.27
N ALA A 264 6.15 -5.64 22.86
CA ALA A 264 6.54 -6.80 23.69
C ALA A 264 5.58 -6.97 24.88
N GLN A 265 5.19 -5.88 25.55
CA GLN A 265 4.24 -5.91 26.66
C GLN A 265 2.83 -6.32 26.21
N ALA A 266 2.38 -5.88 25.04
CA ALA A 266 1.07 -6.22 24.51
C ALA A 266 0.94 -7.68 24.04
N GLY A 267 2.05 -8.31 23.64
CA GLY A 267 2.13 -9.73 23.33
C GLY A 267 1.41 -10.18 22.05
N PHE A 268 1.01 -9.29 21.17
CA PHE A 268 0.36 -9.65 19.90
C PHE A 268 1.37 -10.25 18.92
N LYS A 269 1.12 -11.47 18.46
CA LYS A 269 2.02 -12.20 17.55
C LYS A 269 2.33 -11.40 16.27
N SER A 270 1.31 -10.85 15.62
CA SER A 270 1.47 -10.05 14.41
C SER A 270 2.32 -8.78 14.63
N PHE A 271 2.13 -8.09 15.74
CA PHE A 271 2.97 -6.94 16.08
C PHE A 271 4.40 -7.32 16.44
N ASN A 272 4.62 -8.46 17.12
CA ASN A 272 5.97 -8.97 17.40
C ASN A 272 6.72 -9.30 16.11
N THR A 273 6.05 -9.88 15.10
CA THR A 273 6.64 -10.11 13.77
C THR A 273 7.04 -8.80 13.11
N ILE A 274 6.19 -7.77 13.15
CA ILE A 274 6.49 -6.44 12.59
C ILE A 274 7.69 -5.81 13.31
N ALA A 275 7.74 -5.91 14.65
CA ALA A 275 8.85 -5.38 15.44
C ALA A 275 10.19 -6.07 15.10
N ALA A 276 10.19 -7.39 14.90
CA ALA A 276 11.36 -8.14 14.47
C ALA A 276 11.84 -7.67 13.08
N THR A 277 10.92 -7.55 12.11
CA THR A 277 11.24 -7.03 10.77
C THR A 277 11.81 -5.61 10.82
N PHE A 278 11.27 -4.73 11.64
CA PHE A 278 11.77 -3.37 11.79
C PHE A 278 13.17 -3.34 12.45
N TYR A 279 13.44 -4.26 13.36
CA TYR A 279 14.74 -4.37 14.00
C TYR A 279 15.82 -4.81 12.99
N GLU A 280 15.50 -5.77 12.13
CA GLU A 280 16.38 -6.24 11.04
C GLU A 280 16.74 -5.12 10.05
N HIS A 281 15.82 -4.17 9.81
CA HIS A 281 15.97 -3.06 8.87
C HIS A 281 16.18 -1.70 9.55
N ALA A 282 16.61 -1.66 10.81
CA ALA A 282 16.66 -0.44 11.61
C ALA A 282 17.53 0.69 11.02
N ASP A 283 18.53 0.35 10.23
CA ASP A 283 19.41 1.34 9.57
C ASP A 283 18.80 1.95 8.30
N GLU A 284 17.79 1.29 7.72
CA GLU A 284 17.09 1.69 6.49
C GLU A 284 15.74 2.38 6.77
N ILE A 285 15.27 2.37 8.03
CA ILE A 285 14.08 3.04 8.55
C ILE A 285 14.47 4.39 9.17
#